data_a1c768b5f60774f76e2551e23ddd3348
#
_entry.id   a1c768b5f60774f76e2551e23ddd3348
#
_cell.length_a   1.000
_cell.length_b   1.000
_cell.length_c   1.000
_cell.angle_alpha   90.00
_cell.angle_beta   90.00
_cell.angle_gamma   90.00
#
_symmetry.space_group_name_H-M   'P 1'
#
loop_
_entity.id
_entity.type
_entity.pdbx_description
1 polymer ?
#
loop_
_entity_poly.entity_id
_entity_poly.type
_entity_poly.pdbx_seq_one_letter_code
_entity_poly.pdbx_strand_id
1 'polypeptide(L)'
;MNISEYIKPAGTVAFILVLGVGYYWFEHRSHPEEKETPGEALVIVAKSTNACFSDLVRVTGFFVPRREAVVVADQEGSKVTDLFATEGALVTDNQELARLSAPPQMPGQPQRPGPQGPISLKAPAAGLITEVRTIVGAPASPQAGPMFRIAVNNEIELDAQVPGVHMPKLSPGATVRISRDDAAD
;
A
#
# COMPACT_ATOMS: atom_id res chain seq x y z
N MET A 1 118.47 -10.83 13.62
CA MET A 1 117.20 -10.27 14.12
C MET A 1 116.14 -10.62 13.06
N ASN A 2 115.36 -11.70 13.33
CA ASN A 2 114.46 -12.29 12.33
C ASN A 2 113.16 -11.52 12.24
N ILE A 3 112.98 -10.86 11.07
CA ILE A 3 111.78 -10.09 10.74
C ILE A 3 110.50 -10.96 10.44
N SER A 4 110.70 -12.28 10.37
CA SER A 4 109.66 -13.23 10.04
C SER A 4 108.63 -13.52 11.16
N GLU A 5 108.93 -13.21 12.42
CA GLU A 5 107.98 -13.46 13.53
C GLU A 5 106.97 -12.32 13.76
N TYR A 6 107.25 -11.12 13.23
CA TYR A 6 106.32 -9.99 13.34
C TYR A 6 105.26 -9.93 12.24
N ILE A 7 105.44 -10.67 11.18
CA ILE A 7 104.55 -10.61 10.04
C ILE A 7 103.23 -11.45 10.26
N LYS A 8 103.33 -12.50 11.05
CA LYS A 8 102.18 -13.36 11.34
C LYS A 8 101.08 -12.70 12.16
N PRO A 9 101.39 -11.96 13.27
CA PRO A 9 100.34 -11.30 14.02
C PRO A 9 99.78 -10.05 13.28
N ALA A 10 100.57 -9.35 12.47
CA ALA A 10 100.11 -8.17 11.70
C ALA A 10 99.14 -8.56 10.60
N GLY A 11 99.31 -9.69 9.94
CA GLY A 11 98.37 -10.19 8.90
C GLY A 11 97.01 -10.59 9.45
N THR A 12 97.01 -11.17 10.69
CA THR A 12 95.75 -11.55 11.33
C THR A 12 94.96 -10.34 11.80
N VAL A 13 95.63 -9.32 12.33
CA VAL A 13 94.96 -8.06 12.74
C VAL A 13 94.44 -7.30 11.55
N ALA A 14 95.15 -7.26 10.41
CA ALA A 14 94.69 -6.62 9.20
C ALA A 14 93.47 -7.35 8.63
N PHE A 15 93.43 -8.67 8.68
CA PHE A 15 92.35 -9.48 8.22
C PHE A 15 91.09 -9.27 9.08
N ILE A 16 91.20 -9.20 10.38
CA ILE A 16 90.12 -8.92 11.32
C ILE A 16 89.54 -7.49 11.07
N LEU A 17 90.42 -6.52 10.85
CA LEU A 17 89.97 -5.14 10.55
C LEU A 17 89.21 -5.09 9.21
N VAL A 18 89.68 -5.78 8.20
CA VAL A 18 88.96 -5.82 6.90
C VAL A 18 87.59 -6.52 7.00
N LEU A 19 87.53 -7.59 7.78
CA LEU A 19 86.27 -8.25 8.05
C LEU A 19 85.33 -7.38 8.90
N GLY A 20 85.80 -6.69 9.88
CA GLY A 20 85.09 -5.75 10.73
C GLY A 20 84.50 -4.56 9.92
N VAL A 21 85.32 -3.97 9.07
CA VAL A 21 84.87 -2.87 8.15
C VAL A 21 83.91 -3.39 7.13
N GLY A 22 84.15 -4.60 6.58
CA GLY A 22 83.20 -5.22 5.61
C GLY A 22 81.87 -5.53 6.28
N TYR A 23 81.88 -6.06 7.50
CA TYR A 23 80.63 -6.32 8.26
C TYR A 23 79.88 -5.01 8.58
N TYR A 24 80.60 -3.99 9.04
CA TYR A 24 80.03 -2.66 9.33
C TYR A 24 79.43 -2.02 8.08
N TRP A 25 80.08 -2.16 6.92
CA TRP A 25 79.56 -1.65 5.65
C TRP A 25 78.36 -2.46 5.14
N PHE A 26 78.33 -3.79 5.41
CA PHE A 26 77.24 -4.66 5.07
C PHE A 26 75.99 -4.32 5.92
N GLU A 27 76.19 -4.12 7.22
CA GLU A 27 75.12 -3.79 8.16
C GLU A 27 74.52 -2.41 7.84
N HIS A 28 75.35 -1.45 7.48
CA HIS A 28 74.90 -0.11 7.13
C HIS A 28 74.33 0.00 5.72
N ARG A 29 74.58 -0.96 4.86
CA ARG A 29 73.94 -1.03 3.51
C ARG A 29 72.62 -1.73 3.48
N SER A 30 72.24 -2.41 4.56
CA SER A 30 71.06 -3.31 4.58
C SER A 30 69.81 -2.67 5.17
N HIS A 31 69.76 -1.36 5.34
CA HIS A 31 68.49 -0.67 5.53
C HIS A 31 68.15 0.07 4.22
N PRO A 32 67.42 -0.55 3.30
CA PRO A 32 66.61 0.28 2.41
C PRO A 32 65.65 1.02 3.31
N GLU A 33 65.74 2.36 3.36
CA GLU A 33 64.64 3.18 3.82
C GLU A 33 63.43 2.72 3.01
N GLU A 34 62.63 1.90 3.64
CA GLU A 34 61.26 1.66 3.18
C GLU A 34 60.61 3.05 3.23
N LYS A 35 60.66 3.76 2.11
CA LYS A 35 59.84 4.93 1.91
C LYS A 35 58.41 4.42 2.11
N GLU A 36 57.90 4.61 3.33
CA GLU A 36 56.45 4.57 3.53
C GLU A 36 55.86 5.53 2.51
N THR A 37 55.48 5.00 1.37
CA THR A 37 54.53 5.68 0.49
C THR A 37 53.34 5.95 1.37
N PRO A 38 53.00 7.22 1.64
CA PRO A 38 51.79 7.50 2.38
C PRO A 38 50.69 6.73 1.68
N GLY A 39 50.09 5.73 2.37
CA GLY A 39 49.09 4.87 1.79
C GLY A 39 48.03 5.76 1.23
N GLU A 40 47.91 5.78 -0.08
CA GLU A 40 46.80 6.42 -0.75
C GLU A 40 45.54 5.77 -0.20
N ALA A 41 44.92 6.44 0.77
CA ALA A 41 43.62 6.01 1.25
C ALA A 41 42.64 6.17 0.09
N LEU A 42 42.22 5.06 -0.51
CA LEU A 42 41.18 5.06 -1.52
C LEU A 42 39.87 5.52 -0.86
N VAL A 43 39.58 6.79 -1.01
CA VAL A 43 38.32 7.36 -0.53
C VAL A 43 37.33 7.36 -1.69
N ILE A 44 36.29 6.54 -1.57
CA ILE A 44 35.18 6.57 -2.50
C ILE A 44 34.28 7.74 -2.11
N VAL A 45 34.24 8.76 -2.92
CA VAL A 45 33.38 9.92 -2.74
C VAL A 45 32.20 9.84 -3.71
N ALA A 46 30.99 10.00 -3.19
CA ALA A 46 29.80 10.18 -4.01
C ALA A 46 29.46 11.67 -4.08
N LYS A 47 29.19 12.14 -5.29
CA LYS A 47 28.72 13.51 -5.48
C LYS A 47 27.30 13.63 -4.94
N SER A 48 27.10 14.49 -3.93
CA SER A 48 25.76 14.80 -3.46
C SER A 48 25.01 15.67 -4.47
N THR A 49 23.78 15.32 -4.75
CA THR A 49 22.87 16.12 -5.58
C THR A 49 21.67 16.51 -4.75
N ASN A 50 21.17 17.72 -4.94
CA ASN A 50 19.90 18.11 -4.35
C ASN A 50 18.79 17.35 -5.06
N ALA A 51 18.12 16.46 -4.36
CA ALA A 51 16.95 15.73 -4.82
C ALA A 51 15.74 16.11 -3.95
N CYS A 52 14.61 16.37 -4.60
CA CYS A 52 13.35 16.53 -3.89
C CYS A 52 12.79 15.14 -3.59
N PHE A 53 12.63 14.83 -2.34
CA PHE A 53 11.94 13.63 -1.88
C PHE A 53 10.51 14.01 -1.50
N SER A 54 9.53 13.32 -2.08
CA SER A 54 8.15 13.42 -1.64
C SER A 54 7.88 12.31 -0.63
N ASP A 55 7.38 12.67 0.54
CA ASP A 55 6.92 11.71 1.53
C ASP A 55 5.50 11.28 1.15
N LEU A 56 5.38 10.10 0.54
CA LEU A 56 4.12 9.54 0.08
C LEU A 56 3.63 8.48 1.06
N VAL A 57 2.43 8.66 1.56
CA VAL A 57 1.71 7.64 2.32
C VAL A 57 0.83 6.84 1.36
N ARG A 58 1.13 5.56 1.19
CA ARG A 58 0.30 4.65 0.39
C ARG A 58 -0.67 3.91 1.30
N VAL A 59 -1.93 3.94 0.94
CA VAL A 59 -3.01 3.27 1.66
C VAL A 59 -3.96 2.63 0.66
N THR A 60 -4.63 1.58 1.07
CA THR A 60 -5.72 0.97 0.33
C THR A 60 -7.05 1.47 0.89
N GLY A 61 -8.06 1.55 0.05
CA GLY A 61 -9.39 1.97 0.45
C GLY A 61 -10.46 1.43 -0.49
N PHE A 62 -11.70 1.67 -0.14
CA PHE A 62 -12.87 1.26 -0.90
C PHE A 62 -13.67 2.49 -1.30
N PHE A 63 -14.29 2.42 -2.48
CA PHE A 63 -15.27 3.41 -2.87
C PHE A 63 -16.59 3.12 -2.17
N VAL A 64 -17.10 4.10 -1.45
CA VAL A 64 -18.37 4.02 -0.72
C VAL A 64 -19.27 5.18 -1.12
N PRO A 65 -20.60 4.99 -1.12
CA PRO A 65 -21.51 6.11 -1.31
C PRO A 65 -21.38 7.10 -0.15
N ARG A 66 -21.26 8.36 -0.43
CA ARG A 66 -21.29 9.41 0.60
C ARG A 66 -22.62 9.45 1.34
N ARG A 67 -23.71 9.22 0.62
CA ARG A 67 -25.07 9.06 1.16
C ARG A 67 -25.72 7.87 0.49
N GLU A 68 -26.31 7.02 1.30
CA GLU A 68 -26.99 5.82 0.84
C GLU A 68 -28.47 5.89 1.18
N ALA A 69 -29.30 5.59 0.22
CA ALA A 69 -30.73 5.33 0.44
C ALA A 69 -30.98 3.83 0.27
N VAL A 70 -31.72 3.25 1.20
CA VAL A 70 -32.08 1.84 1.19
C VAL A 70 -33.57 1.67 0.91
N VAL A 71 -33.92 0.64 0.12
CA VAL A 71 -35.30 0.28 -0.17
C VAL A 71 -35.58 -1.08 0.44
N VAL A 72 -36.55 -1.12 1.34
CA VAL A 72 -37.00 -2.33 2.05
C VAL A 72 -38.46 -2.58 1.70
N ALA A 73 -38.87 -3.84 1.73
CA ALA A 73 -40.29 -4.16 1.62
C ALA A 73 -41.03 -3.81 2.93
N ASP A 74 -42.14 -3.08 2.80
CA ASP A 74 -42.91 -2.64 3.99
C ASP A 74 -43.84 -3.74 4.54
N GLN A 75 -44.14 -4.78 3.74
CA GLN A 75 -45.12 -5.79 4.09
C GLN A 75 -44.55 -7.21 4.03
N GLU A 76 -44.97 -8.00 5.00
CA GLU A 76 -44.61 -9.43 5.06
C GLU A 76 -45.50 -10.28 4.14
N GLY A 77 -44.95 -11.37 3.60
CA GLY A 77 -45.69 -12.37 2.83
C GLY A 77 -45.85 -12.01 1.36
N SER A 78 -45.36 -10.87 0.91
CA SER A 78 -45.29 -10.49 -0.50
C SER A 78 -44.15 -11.24 -1.21
N LYS A 79 -44.24 -11.33 -2.55
CA LYS A 79 -43.17 -11.85 -3.41
C LYS A 79 -42.86 -10.86 -4.52
N VAL A 80 -41.61 -10.81 -4.93
CA VAL A 80 -41.20 -10.01 -6.09
C VAL A 80 -41.78 -10.63 -7.36
N THR A 81 -42.61 -9.88 -8.05
CA THR A 81 -43.22 -10.31 -9.35
C THR A 81 -42.37 -9.81 -10.50
N ASP A 82 -41.92 -8.58 -10.44
CA ASP A 82 -41.14 -7.96 -11.50
C ASP A 82 -39.97 -7.16 -10.90
N LEU A 83 -38.86 -7.16 -11.62
CA LEU A 83 -37.65 -6.41 -11.27
C LEU A 83 -37.25 -5.54 -12.45
N PHE A 84 -37.27 -4.22 -12.26
CA PHE A 84 -36.99 -3.24 -13.31
C PHE A 84 -35.63 -2.62 -13.19
N ALA A 85 -35.00 -2.73 -12.02
CA ALA A 85 -33.74 -2.10 -11.69
C ALA A 85 -32.61 -3.13 -11.61
N THR A 86 -31.44 -2.79 -12.15
CA THR A 86 -30.23 -3.58 -12.14
C THR A 86 -29.11 -2.84 -11.44
N GLU A 87 -28.10 -3.56 -10.93
CA GLU A 87 -26.88 -2.94 -10.39
C GLU A 87 -26.19 -2.08 -11.44
N GLY A 88 -25.68 -0.93 -11.03
CA GLY A 88 -25.05 0.04 -11.92
C GLY A 88 -26.02 0.91 -12.72
N ALA A 89 -27.33 0.71 -12.59
CA ALA A 89 -28.31 1.57 -13.26
C ALA A 89 -28.51 2.90 -12.52
N LEU A 90 -28.69 3.97 -13.28
CA LEU A 90 -29.10 5.27 -12.78
C LEU A 90 -30.63 5.31 -12.65
N VAL A 91 -31.09 5.77 -11.50
CA VAL A 91 -32.54 5.91 -11.22
C VAL A 91 -32.87 7.34 -10.82
N THR A 92 -34.09 7.71 -11.13
CA THR A 92 -34.65 8.99 -10.71
C THR A 92 -35.51 8.84 -9.45
N ASP A 93 -35.79 9.95 -8.81
CA ASP A 93 -36.69 9.97 -7.65
C ASP A 93 -38.07 9.41 -8.02
N ASN A 94 -38.64 8.60 -7.11
CA ASN A 94 -39.93 7.90 -7.31
C ASN A 94 -39.99 6.90 -8.49
N GLN A 95 -38.87 6.57 -9.12
CA GLN A 95 -38.81 5.53 -10.16
C GLN A 95 -39.18 4.15 -9.59
N GLU A 96 -40.01 3.40 -10.28
CA GLU A 96 -40.36 2.02 -9.91
C GLU A 96 -39.13 1.10 -10.09
N LEU A 97 -38.72 0.43 -9.03
CA LEU A 97 -37.58 -0.48 -9.01
C LEU A 97 -38.00 -1.94 -9.11
N ALA A 98 -39.08 -2.29 -8.43
CA ALA A 98 -39.63 -3.62 -8.41
C ALA A 98 -41.13 -3.57 -8.11
N ARG A 99 -41.81 -4.65 -8.48
CA ARG A 99 -43.20 -4.85 -8.15
C ARG A 99 -43.35 -6.09 -7.27
N LEU A 100 -44.18 -5.97 -6.23
CA LEU A 100 -44.45 -7.05 -5.30
C LEU A 100 -45.91 -7.51 -5.47
N SER A 101 -46.14 -8.81 -5.26
CA SER A 101 -47.52 -9.33 -5.13
C SER A 101 -48.18 -8.80 -3.87
N ALA A 102 -49.51 -8.75 -3.87
CA ALA A 102 -50.20 -8.53 -2.61
C ALA A 102 -49.89 -9.65 -1.60
N PRO A 103 -49.83 -9.35 -0.32
CA PRO A 103 -49.66 -10.37 0.70
C PRO A 103 -50.84 -11.34 0.70
N PRO A 104 -50.62 -12.65 0.97
CA PRO A 104 -51.70 -13.64 0.99
C PRO A 104 -52.69 -13.30 2.08
N GLN A 105 -53.97 -13.29 1.73
CA GLN A 105 -55.08 -13.15 2.69
C GLN A 105 -55.50 -14.51 3.18
N MET A 106 -55.49 -14.73 4.51
CA MET A 106 -56.01 -15.96 5.10
C MET A 106 -57.55 -15.86 5.18
N PRO A 107 -58.27 -16.90 4.73
CA PRO A 107 -59.72 -16.94 4.88
C PRO A 107 -60.12 -16.85 6.36
N GLY A 108 -61.04 -15.92 6.68
CA GLY A 108 -61.58 -15.75 8.04
C GLY A 108 -60.81 -14.74 8.92
N GLN A 109 -59.75 -14.10 8.45
CA GLN A 109 -59.18 -12.98 9.15
C GLN A 109 -59.83 -11.66 8.71
N PRO A 110 -60.08 -10.71 9.62
CA PRO A 110 -60.49 -9.38 9.23
C PRO A 110 -59.46 -8.78 8.29
N GLN A 111 -59.93 -8.19 7.20
CA GLN A 111 -59.09 -7.57 6.20
C GLN A 111 -58.17 -6.54 6.87
N ARG A 112 -56.84 -6.77 6.79
CA ARG A 112 -55.87 -5.75 7.21
C ARG A 112 -56.06 -4.52 6.32
N PRO A 113 -56.14 -3.31 6.87
CA PRO A 113 -56.06 -2.10 6.09
C PRO A 113 -54.72 -2.04 5.37
N GLY A 114 -54.72 -2.19 4.06
CA GLY A 114 -53.49 -2.17 3.25
C GLY A 114 -53.82 -2.29 1.76
N PRO A 115 -52.88 -2.06 0.88
CA PRO A 115 -53.09 -2.20 -0.55
C PRO A 115 -53.47 -3.64 -0.90
N GLN A 116 -54.62 -3.81 -1.53
CA GLN A 116 -55.15 -5.11 -1.99
C GLN A 116 -54.62 -5.52 -3.38
N GLY A 117 -53.70 -4.72 -3.95
CA GLY A 117 -53.09 -4.92 -5.25
C GLY A 117 -51.58 -5.07 -5.20
N PRO A 118 -50.95 -5.21 -6.36
CA PRO A 118 -49.51 -5.23 -6.45
C PRO A 118 -48.90 -3.92 -5.88
N ILE A 119 -47.83 -4.08 -5.15
CA ILE A 119 -47.14 -2.99 -4.48
C ILE A 119 -45.90 -2.61 -5.31
N SER A 120 -45.80 -1.35 -5.68
CA SER A 120 -44.60 -0.83 -6.38
C SER A 120 -43.59 -0.32 -5.38
N LEU A 121 -42.39 -0.93 -5.39
CA LEU A 121 -41.22 -0.39 -4.68
C LEU A 121 -40.57 0.70 -5.54
N LYS A 122 -40.43 1.89 -4.98
CA LYS A 122 -39.90 3.06 -5.65
C LYS A 122 -38.62 3.55 -5.05
N ALA A 123 -37.78 4.20 -5.87
CA ALA A 123 -36.57 4.85 -5.41
C ALA A 123 -36.92 6.07 -4.53
N PRO A 124 -36.39 6.16 -3.30
CA PRO A 124 -36.63 7.31 -2.42
C PRO A 124 -35.79 8.54 -2.79
N ALA A 125 -34.81 8.40 -3.67
CA ALA A 125 -33.97 9.47 -4.18
C ALA A 125 -33.36 9.07 -5.53
N ALA A 126 -32.99 10.06 -6.33
CA ALA A 126 -32.20 9.84 -7.54
C ALA A 126 -30.77 9.41 -7.19
N GLY A 127 -30.20 8.51 -7.98
CA GLY A 127 -28.84 8.02 -7.74
C GLY A 127 -28.47 6.81 -8.57
N LEU A 128 -27.35 6.21 -8.20
CA LEU A 128 -26.82 4.97 -8.79
C LEU A 128 -27.18 3.77 -7.90
N ILE A 129 -27.75 2.73 -8.48
CA ILE A 129 -27.97 1.46 -7.75
C ILE A 129 -26.63 0.78 -7.53
N THR A 130 -26.22 0.66 -6.27
CA THR A 130 -24.96 0.02 -5.88
C THR A 130 -25.10 -1.46 -5.60
N GLU A 131 -26.30 -1.89 -5.19
CA GLU A 131 -26.55 -3.28 -4.85
C GLU A 131 -28.02 -3.65 -5.04
N VAL A 132 -28.27 -4.86 -5.59
CA VAL A 132 -29.60 -5.46 -5.71
C VAL A 132 -29.56 -6.82 -5.00
N ARG A 133 -30.26 -6.94 -3.88
CA ARG A 133 -30.32 -8.18 -3.05
C ARG A 133 -31.57 -8.97 -3.24
N THR A 134 -32.24 -8.83 -4.35
CA THR A 134 -33.49 -9.53 -4.62
C THR A 134 -33.53 -10.07 -6.04
N ILE A 135 -34.35 -11.08 -6.25
CA ILE A 135 -34.64 -11.69 -7.56
C ILE A 135 -36.15 -11.88 -7.71
N VAL A 136 -36.60 -12.01 -8.95
CA VAL A 136 -38.02 -12.34 -9.22
C VAL A 136 -38.37 -13.67 -8.56
N GLY A 137 -39.51 -13.69 -7.85
CA GLY A 137 -40.01 -14.84 -7.07
C GLY A 137 -39.49 -14.87 -5.61
N ALA A 138 -38.53 -14.05 -5.25
CA ALA A 138 -38.03 -13.98 -3.86
C ALA A 138 -39.13 -13.47 -2.91
N PRO A 139 -39.15 -13.96 -1.64
CA PRO A 139 -40.01 -13.42 -0.63
C PRO A 139 -39.55 -12.00 -0.24
N ALA A 140 -40.51 -11.10 -0.11
CA ALA A 140 -40.28 -9.74 0.33
C ALA A 140 -40.81 -9.58 1.76
N SER A 141 -39.93 -9.14 2.67
CA SER A 141 -40.26 -8.89 4.07
C SER A 141 -39.35 -7.84 4.67
N PRO A 142 -39.82 -7.05 5.63
CA PRO A 142 -38.99 -6.06 6.34
C PRO A 142 -37.78 -6.68 7.01
N GLN A 143 -37.89 -7.93 7.49
CA GLN A 143 -36.82 -8.63 8.18
C GLN A 143 -35.75 -9.20 7.23
N ALA A 144 -36.03 -9.29 5.94
CA ALA A 144 -35.05 -9.76 4.94
C ALA A 144 -33.93 -8.74 4.67
N GLY A 145 -34.10 -7.53 5.17
CA GLY A 145 -33.15 -6.43 4.96
C GLY A 145 -33.41 -5.66 3.67
N PRO A 146 -32.50 -4.76 3.29
CA PRO A 146 -32.67 -3.93 2.13
C PRO A 146 -32.62 -4.72 0.83
N MET A 147 -33.59 -4.48 -0.05
CA MET A 147 -33.65 -5.07 -1.39
C MET A 147 -32.80 -4.32 -2.40
N PHE A 148 -32.69 -2.99 -2.24
CA PHE A 148 -31.88 -2.12 -3.07
C PHE A 148 -31.08 -1.16 -2.21
N ARG A 149 -29.87 -0.84 -2.66
CA ARG A 149 -29.04 0.24 -2.12
C ARG A 149 -28.75 1.23 -3.25
N ILE A 150 -28.89 2.50 -2.96
CA ILE A 150 -28.78 3.59 -3.95
C ILE A 150 -27.79 4.61 -3.41
N ALA A 151 -26.70 4.85 -4.15
CA ALA A 151 -25.82 5.98 -3.91
C ALA A 151 -26.53 7.27 -4.36
N VAL A 152 -26.96 8.07 -3.40
CA VAL A 152 -27.73 9.29 -3.66
C VAL A 152 -26.88 10.30 -4.42
N ASN A 153 -27.43 10.88 -5.48
CA ASN A 153 -26.78 11.86 -6.35
C ASN A 153 -25.47 11.38 -7.01
N ASN A 154 -25.19 10.08 -7.03
CA ASN A 154 -23.92 9.50 -7.50
C ASN A 154 -22.68 10.03 -6.75
N GLU A 155 -22.86 10.54 -5.55
CA GLU A 155 -21.76 11.01 -4.72
C GLU A 155 -21.04 9.80 -4.11
N ILE A 156 -19.80 9.60 -4.55
CA ILE A 156 -18.93 8.51 -4.10
C ILE A 156 -17.69 9.12 -3.43
N GLU A 157 -17.29 8.57 -2.33
CA GLU A 157 -16.05 8.92 -1.62
C GLU A 157 -15.15 7.70 -1.45
N LEU A 158 -13.87 7.94 -1.24
CA LEU A 158 -12.90 6.90 -0.95
C LEU A 158 -12.73 6.82 0.57
N ASP A 159 -13.13 5.71 1.14
CA ASP A 159 -12.84 5.37 2.54
C ASP A 159 -11.53 4.58 2.60
N ALA A 160 -10.49 5.18 3.19
CA ALA A 160 -9.17 4.59 3.28
C ALA A 160 -8.70 4.49 4.73
N GLN A 161 -8.21 3.32 5.11
CA GLN A 161 -7.67 3.10 6.45
C GLN A 161 -6.20 3.50 6.51
N VAL A 162 -5.92 4.56 7.26
CA VAL A 162 -4.57 5.06 7.45
C VAL A 162 -4.01 4.58 8.79
N PRO A 163 -2.85 3.88 8.79
CA PRO A 163 -2.18 3.51 10.04
C PRO A 163 -1.84 4.74 10.87
N GLY A 164 -2.04 4.67 12.20
CA GLY A 164 -1.84 5.80 13.12
C GLY A 164 -0.46 6.46 13.04
N VAL A 165 0.57 5.70 12.68
CA VAL A 165 1.94 6.21 12.48
C VAL A 165 2.04 7.26 11.35
N HIS A 166 1.12 7.25 10.40
CA HIS A 166 1.09 8.19 9.26
C HIS A 166 0.13 9.36 9.48
N MET A 167 -0.71 9.31 10.51
CA MET A 167 -1.68 10.38 10.79
C MET A 167 -1.06 11.79 10.92
N PRO A 168 0.10 11.98 11.56
CA PRO A 168 0.72 13.30 11.65
C PRO A 168 1.15 13.90 10.31
N LYS A 169 1.26 13.08 9.26
CA LYS A 169 1.67 13.50 7.91
C LYS A 169 0.48 13.93 7.05
N LEU A 170 -0.74 13.68 7.52
CA LEU A 170 -1.97 13.99 6.80
C LEU A 170 -2.57 15.29 7.33
N SER A 171 -3.00 16.12 6.41
CA SER A 171 -3.73 17.34 6.73
C SER A 171 -4.96 17.47 5.82
N PRO A 172 -6.04 18.07 6.31
CA PRO A 172 -7.20 18.36 5.47
C PRO A 172 -6.79 19.17 4.23
N GLY A 173 -7.28 18.76 3.07
CA GLY A 173 -6.95 19.40 1.79
C GLY A 173 -5.67 18.89 1.11
N ALA A 174 -5.00 17.89 1.67
CA ALA A 174 -3.86 17.25 1.02
C ALA A 174 -4.25 16.63 -0.32
N THR A 175 -3.34 16.72 -1.31
CA THR A 175 -3.58 16.12 -2.62
C THR A 175 -3.48 14.60 -2.55
N VAL A 176 -4.47 13.92 -3.06
CA VAL A 176 -4.53 12.46 -3.14
C VAL A 176 -4.43 12.02 -4.60
N ARG A 177 -3.60 11.01 -4.87
CA ARG A 177 -3.56 10.33 -6.17
C ARG A 177 -4.14 8.92 -5.99
N ILE A 178 -5.16 8.62 -6.78
CA ILE A 178 -5.79 7.30 -6.81
C ILE A 178 -5.20 6.52 -7.99
N SER A 179 -4.73 5.30 -7.73
CA SER A 179 -4.31 4.34 -8.75
C SER A 179 -5.04 3.03 -8.53
N ARG A 180 -5.44 2.37 -9.61
CA ARG A 180 -6.03 1.04 -9.58
C ARG A 180 -4.94 0.01 -9.87
N ASP A 181 -4.84 -1.03 -9.04
CA ASP A 181 -3.80 -2.06 -9.18
C ASP A 181 -4.03 -3.00 -10.38
N ASP A 182 -5.18 -2.91 -11.07
CA ASP A 182 -5.49 -3.74 -12.25
C ASP A 182 -4.70 -3.31 -13.51
N ALA A 183 -3.90 -2.27 -13.44
CA ALA A 183 -3.10 -1.74 -14.54
C ALA A 183 -1.64 -2.22 -14.46
N ALA A 184 -1.43 -3.50 -14.12
CA ALA A 184 -0.15 -4.16 -14.31
C ALA A 184 -0.17 -4.82 -15.70
N ASP A 185 0.18 -4.03 -16.71
CA ASP A 185 0.71 -4.47 -18.02
C ASP A 185 2.14 -3.97 -18.17
#